data_761754d09a153723d52e3f018caff28d
#
_entry.id   761754d09a153723d52e3f018caff28d
#
_cell.length_a   1.000
_cell.length_b   1.000
_cell.length_c   1.000
_cell.angle_alpha   90.00
_cell.angle_beta   90.00
_cell.angle_gamma   90.00
#
_symmetry.space_group_name_H-M   'P 1'
#
loop_
_entity.id
_entity.type
_entity.pdbx_description
1 polymer ?
#
loop_
_entity_poly.entity_id
_entity_poly.type
_entity_poly.pdbx_seq_one_letter_code
_entity_poly.pdbx_strand_id
1 'polypeptide(L)'
;KKQAWSSWNSITKESKTCITYWLNKLQNLSANKNYFLTLNPVQEIKSSDIINKVKFTHPYFNEGNIKIQNDLNYIQGKKKTWFCGSYFGNGFHEDGLSSSLEMIKQFNK
;
A
#
# COMPACT_ATOMS: atom_id res chain seq x y z
N LYS A 1 -4.31 16.01 -22.85
CA LYS A 1 -5.60 15.63 -23.46
C LYS A 1 -6.17 14.46 -22.65
N LYS A 2 -7.48 14.49 -22.31
CA LYS A 2 -8.14 13.47 -21.47
C LYS A 2 -8.04 12.04 -22.05
N GLN A 3 -7.97 11.90 -23.36
CA GLN A 3 -7.78 10.63 -24.06
C GLN A 3 -6.45 9.92 -23.73
N ALA A 4 -5.45 10.66 -23.27
CA ALA A 4 -4.15 10.10 -22.87
C ALA A 4 -4.09 9.71 -21.38
N TRP A 5 -5.16 9.94 -20.62
CA TRP A 5 -5.17 9.57 -19.21
C TRP A 5 -5.31 8.07 -19.04
N SER A 6 -4.35 7.49 -18.35
CA SER A 6 -4.42 6.10 -17.87
C SER A 6 -5.16 6.06 -16.53
N SER A 7 -5.71 4.87 -16.20
CA SER A 7 -6.24 4.63 -14.85
C SER A 7 -5.17 4.73 -13.78
N TRP A 8 -3.90 4.60 -14.18
CA TRP A 8 -2.72 4.57 -13.33
C TRP A 8 -1.59 5.39 -13.97
N ASN A 9 -1.10 6.41 -13.28
CA ASN A 9 -0.09 7.33 -13.80
C ASN A 9 1.00 7.54 -12.75
N SER A 10 2.25 7.60 -13.17
CA SER A 10 3.38 7.90 -12.29
C SER A 10 4.23 9.05 -12.82
N ILE A 11 4.73 9.87 -11.91
CA ILE A 11 5.68 10.94 -12.19
C ILE A 11 6.82 10.80 -11.19
N THR A 12 8.04 10.72 -11.68
CA THR A 12 9.24 10.77 -10.83
C THR A 12 9.91 12.12 -10.99
N LYS A 13 10.11 12.81 -9.88
CA LYS A 13 10.85 14.07 -9.82
C LYS A 13 11.90 13.97 -8.73
N GLU A 14 13.16 14.18 -9.11
CA GLU A 14 14.32 13.97 -8.23
C GLU A 14 14.32 12.52 -7.72
N SER A 15 14.25 12.28 -6.43
CA SER A 15 14.16 10.93 -5.82
C SER A 15 12.75 10.55 -5.36
N LYS A 16 11.74 11.38 -5.70
CA LYS A 16 10.35 11.17 -5.26
C LYS A 16 9.47 10.67 -6.39
N THR A 17 8.75 9.59 -6.15
CA THR A 17 7.75 9.06 -7.08
C THR A 17 6.35 9.41 -6.57
N CYS A 18 5.60 10.11 -7.42
CA CYS A 18 4.19 10.40 -7.25
C CYS A 18 3.37 9.44 -8.10
N ILE A 19 2.35 8.85 -7.53
CA ILE A 19 1.43 7.96 -8.24
C ILE A 19 0.03 8.55 -8.15
N THR A 20 -0.65 8.64 -9.30
CA THR A 20 -2.04 9.12 -9.37
C THR A 20 -2.92 8.09 -10.04
N TYR A 21 -3.95 7.67 -9.35
CA TYR A 21 -5.02 6.81 -9.84
C TYR A 21 -6.21 7.65 -10.29
N TRP A 22 -6.68 7.43 -11.51
CA TRP A 22 -7.97 7.97 -11.95
C TRP A 22 -9.07 6.96 -11.58
N LEU A 23 -9.75 7.23 -10.48
CA LEU A 23 -10.69 6.29 -9.85
C LEU A 23 -11.89 5.98 -10.74
N ASN A 24 -12.39 6.96 -11.53
CA ASN A 24 -13.50 6.71 -12.43
C ASN A 24 -13.21 5.60 -13.43
N LYS A 25 -12.00 5.56 -13.98
CA LYS A 25 -11.59 4.51 -14.92
C LYS A 25 -11.18 3.24 -14.20
N LEU A 26 -10.48 3.35 -13.07
CA LEU A 26 -9.99 2.21 -12.31
C LEU A 26 -11.12 1.37 -11.71
N GLN A 27 -12.17 2.04 -11.20
CA GLN A 27 -13.28 1.41 -10.49
C GLN A 27 -14.60 1.44 -11.30
N ASN A 28 -14.54 1.85 -12.58
CA ASN A 28 -15.70 1.98 -13.46
C ASN A 28 -16.84 2.81 -12.83
N LEU A 29 -16.48 3.96 -12.25
CA LEU A 29 -17.45 4.82 -11.57
C LEU A 29 -18.31 5.60 -12.58
N SER A 30 -19.63 5.49 -12.46
CA SER A 30 -20.60 6.29 -13.20
C SER A 30 -20.80 7.65 -12.51
N ALA A 31 -19.80 8.55 -12.64
CA ALA A 31 -19.83 9.87 -12.02
C ALA A 31 -19.50 10.97 -13.01
N ASN A 32 -20.20 12.10 -12.90
CA ASN A 32 -19.99 13.27 -13.76
C ASN A 32 -18.69 14.02 -13.46
N LYS A 33 -18.13 13.86 -12.24
CA LYS A 33 -16.87 14.44 -11.81
C LYS A 33 -15.75 13.40 -11.91
N ASN A 34 -14.53 13.88 -12.13
CA ASN A 34 -13.36 13.01 -12.09
C ASN A 34 -12.78 12.98 -10.66
N TYR A 35 -12.52 11.80 -10.16
CA TYR A 35 -11.91 11.56 -8.87
C TYR A 35 -10.52 10.96 -9.04
N PHE A 36 -9.56 11.51 -8.30
CA PHE A 36 -8.17 11.08 -8.32
C PHE A 36 -7.71 10.75 -6.90
N LEU A 37 -6.92 9.69 -6.78
CA LEU A 37 -6.16 9.37 -5.58
C LEU A 37 -4.69 9.56 -5.90
N THR A 38 -4.04 10.52 -5.23
CA THR A 38 -2.63 10.82 -5.47
C THR A 38 -1.80 10.49 -4.24
N LEU A 39 -0.79 9.67 -4.42
CA LEU A 39 0.22 9.31 -3.41
C LEU A 39 1.46 10.17 -3.63
N ASN A 40 1.98 10.75 -2.55
CA ASN A 40 3.20 11.55 -2.54
C ASN A 40 3.21 12.65 -3.64
N PRO A 41 2.27 13.59 -3.63
CA PRO A 41 2.20 14.62 -4.66
C PRO A 41 3.50 15.42 -4.72
N VAL A 42 4.08 15.55 -5.92
CA VAL A 42 5.30 16.33 -6.19
C VAL A 42 5.01 17.76 -6.63
N GLN A 43 3.74 18.09 -6.78
CA GLN A 43 3.24 19.42 -7.07
C GLN A 43 2.17 19.79 -6.07
N GLU A 44 2.03 21.08 -5.79
CA GLU A 44 0.98 21.58 -4.93
C GLU A 44 -0.40 21.40 -5.60
N ILE A 45 -1.34 20.84 -4.87
CA ILE A 45 -2.73 20.68 -5.29
C ILE A 45 -3.54 21.79 -4.62
N LYS A 46 -4.36 22.50 -5.40
CA LYS A 46 -5.23 23.55 -4.87
C LYS A 46 -6.15 23.00 -3.78
N SER A 47 -6.27 23.70 -2.67
CA SER A 47 -7.09 23.24 -1.53
C SER A 47 -8.55 23.02 -1.90
N SER A 48 -9.09 23.82 -2.87
CA SER A 48 -10.45 23.64 -3.41
C SER A 48 -10.66 22.29 -4.11
N ASP A 49 -9.60 21.65 -4.58
CA ASP A 49 -9.65 20.40 -5.35
C ASP A 49 -9.38 19.17 -4.46
N ILE A 50 -9.07 19.40 -3.17
CA ILE A 50 -8.78 18.35 -2.20
C ILE A 50 -10.07 18.00 -1.46
N ILE A 51 -10.56 16.78 -1.64
CA ILE A 51 -11.69 16.24 -0.88
C ILE A 51 -11.21 15.77 0.50
N ASN A 52 -10.08 15.06 0.53
CA ASN A 52 -9.50 14.55 1.78
C ASN A 52 -7.98 14.40 1.63
N LYS A 53 -7.27 14.55 2.74
CA LYS A 53 -5.82 14.35 2.83
C LYS A 53 -5.50 13.53 4.06
N VAL A 54 -4.86 12.38 3.86
CA VAL A 54 -4.49 11.46 4.93
C VAL A 54 -2.99 11.20 4.87
N LYS A 55 -2.35 11.14 6.03
CA LYS A 55 -0.96 10.69 6.16
C LYS A 55 -0.97 9.25 6.65
N PHE A 56 -0.45 8.35 5.83
CA PHE A 56 -0.25 6.96 6.21
C PHE A 56 1.20 6.69 6.60
N THR A 57 1.38 5.77 7.53
CA THR A 57 2.67 5.17 7.83
C THR A 57 2.65 3.73 7.35
N HIS A 58 3.56 3.40 6.43
CA HIS A 58 3.69 2.06 5.88
C HIS A 58 5.02 1.43 6.27
N PRO A 59 5.10 0.09 6.38
CA PRO A 59 6.37 -0.60 6.41
C PRO A 59 7.21 -0.23 5.19
N TYR A 60 8.49 0.03 5.42
CA TYR A 60 9.41 0.35 4.34
C TYR A 60 10.16 -0.92 3.93
N PHE A 61 9.95 -1.35 2.68
CA PHE A 61 10.58 -2.55 2.13
C PHE A 61 11.92 -2.17 1.48
N ASN A 62 13.00 -2.59 2.07
CA ASN A 62 14.36 -2.51 1.53
C ASN A 62 15.05 -3.88 1.68
N GLU A 63 16.21 -4.04 1.08
CA GLU A 63 16.94 -5.32 1.12
C GLU A 63 17.21 -5.83 2.54
N GLY A 64 17.52 -4.93 3.48
CA GLY A 64 17.74 -5.26 4.88
C GLY A 64 16.47 -5.78 5.56
N ASN A 65 15.36 -5.07 5.37
CA ASN A 65 14.08 -5.43 5.98
C ASN A 65 13.50 -6.73 5.41
N ILE A 66 13.70 -7.00 4.11
CA ILE A 66 13.28 -8.25 3.47
C ILE A 66 14.03 -9.45 4.09
N LYS A 67 15.32 -9.32 4.34
CA LYS A 67 16.10 -10.36 5.01
C LYS A 67 15.59 -10.69 6.42
N ILE A 68 15.14 -9.66 7.15
CA ILE A 68 14.61 -9.81 8.51
C ILE A 68 13.23 -10.52 8.54
N GLN A 69 12.50 -10.57 7.43
CA GLN A 69 11.19 -11.25 7.39
C GLN A 69 11.28 -12.71 7.82
N ASN A 70 12.37 -13.40 7.50
CA ASN A 70 12.59 -14.79 7.94
C ASN A 70 12.71 -14.89 9.47
N ASP A 71 13.23 -13.84 10.11
CA ASP A 71 13.43 -13.81 11.55
C ASP A 71 12.13 -13.60 12.33
N LEU A 72 11.07 -13.09 11.66
CA LEU A 72 9.75 -12.91 12.26
C LEU A 72 9.16 -14.26 12.74
N ASN A 73 9.52 -15.37 12.11
CA ASN A 73 9.08 -16.68 12.53
C ASN A 73 9.66 -17.08 13.90
N TYR A 74 10.83 -16.58 14.27
CA TYR A 74 11.46 -16.88 15.58
C TYR A 74 10.79 -16.20 16.76
N ILE A 75 10.00 -15.14 16.51
CA ILE A 75 9.28 -14.43 17.58
C ILE A 75 7.85 -14.94 17.78
N GLN A 76 7.34 -15.78 16.87
CA GLN A 76 5.99 -16.34 16.97
C GLN A 76 5.83 -17.16 18.26
N GLY A 77 4.70 -16.97 18.94
CA GLY A 77 4.36 -17.67 20.19
C GLY A 77 5.15 -17.25 21.42
N LYS A 78 6.20 -16.42 21.29
CA LYS A 78 6.96 -15.91 22.44
C LYS A 78 6.09 -14.99 23.28
N LYS A 79 6.13 -15.16 24.59
CA LYS A 79 5.29 -14.40 25.55
C LYS A 79 3.80 -14.45 25.21
N LYS A 80 3.31 -15.56 24.65
CA LYS A 80 1.91 -15.74 24.21
C LYS A 80 1.46 -14.69 23.18
N THR A 81 2.39 -14.18 22.36
CA THR A 81 2.11 -13.15 21.34
C THR A 81 2.42 -13.72 19.96
N TRP A 82 1.50 -13.46 19.03
CA TRP A 82 1.57 -13.93 17.67
C TRP A 82 1.42 -12.72 16.71
N PHE A 83 2.13 -12.76 15.60
CA PHE A 83 2.18 -11.69 14.62
C PHE A 83 1.75 -12.20 13.26
N CYS A 84 0.93 -11.41 12.55
CA CYS A 84 0.60 -11.61 11.16
C CYS A 84 0.37 -10.25 10.51
N GLY A 85 0.43 -10.20 9.19
CA GLY A 85 0.20 -8.98 8.44
C GLY A 85 0.92 -9.01 7.09
N SER A 86 0.60 -8.06 6.23
CA SER A 86 1.19 -7.96 4.90
C SER A 86 2.72 -7.75 4.90
N TYR A 87 3.27 -7.29 6.02
CA TYR A 87 4.73 -7.11 6.19
C TYR A 87 5.52 -8.41 6.32
N PHE A 88 4.85 -9.57 6.39
CA PHE A 88 5.47 -10.88 6.24
C PHE A 88 5.78 -11.24 4.77
N GLY A 89 5.30 -10.46 3.81
CA GLY A 89 5.55 -10.58 2.38
C GLY A 89 5.89 -9.24 1.76
N ASN A 90 5.30 -8.94 0.61
CA ASN A 90 5.56 -7.74 -0.18
C ASN A 90 4.62 -6.56 0.14
N GLY A 91 3.74 -6.71 1.12
CA GLY A 91 2.81 -5.67 1.56
C GLY A 91 1.43 -5.71 0.90
N PHE A 92 1.10 -6.79 0.19
CA PHE A 92 -0.19 -6.97 -0.45
C PHE A 92 -1.23 -7.64 0.47
N HIS A 93 -2.51 -7.56 0.09
CA HIS A 93 -3.60 -8.18 0.84
C HIS A 93 -3.41 -9.70 0.98
N GLU A 94 -2.95 -10.37 -0.09
CA GLU A 94 -2.70 -11.81 -0.10
C GLU A 94 -1.57 -12.21 0.86
N ASP A 95 -0.55 -11.37 1.01
CA ASP A 95 0.52 -11.59 2.00
C ASP A 95 -0.04 -11.55 3.43
N GLY A 96 -0.98 -10.61 3.69
CA GLY A 96 -1.67 -10.52 4.97
C GLY A 96 -2.50 -11.77 5.28
N LEU A 97 -3.26 -12.27 4.31
CA LEU A 97 -4.03 -13.50 4.46
C LEU A 97 -3.13 -14.71 4.66
N SER A 98 -2.11 -14.88 3.82
CA SER A 98 -1.17 -16.00 3.88
C SER A 98 -0.43 -16.06 5.21
N SER A 99 0.04 -14.92 5.72
CA SER A 99 0.71 -14.85 7.02
C SER A 99 -0.22 -15.21 8.18
N SER A 100 -1.50 -14.83 8.08
CA SER A 100 -2.50 -15.17 9.11
C SER A 100 -2.78 -16.67 9.13
N LEU A 101 -2.91 -17.30 7.97
CA LEU A 101 -3.11 -18.75 7.86
C LEU A 101 -1.90 -19.53 8.40
N GLU A 102 -0.69 -19.07 8.10
CA GLU A 102 0.54 -19.71 8.61
C GLU A 102 0.66 -19.54 10.13
N MET A 103 0.34 -18.36 10.65
CA MET A 103 0.32 -18.13 12.09
C MET A 103 -0.67 -19.06 12.81
N ILE A 104 -1.88 -19.25 12.26
CA ILE A 104 -2.90 -20.16 12.82
C ILE A 104 -2.39 -21.62 12.84
N LYS A 105 -1.73 -22.07 11.78
CA LYS A 105 -1.12 -23.42 11.75
C LYS A 105 -0.08 -23.62 12.85
N GLN A 106 0.72 -22.58 13.14
CA GLN A 106 1.72 -22.64 14.21
C GLN A 106 1.08 -22.56 15.60
N PHE A 107 0.01 -21.76 15.74
CA PHE A 107 -0.73 -21.62 16.99
C PHE A 107 -1.42 -22.91 17.44
N ASN A 108 -1.85 -23.75 16.49
CA ASN A 108 -2.58 -24.99 16.75
C ASN A 108 -1.64 -26.22 16.95
N LYS A 109 -0.33 -26.02 16.93
CA LYS A 109 0.66 -27.07 17.24
C LYS A 109 0.96 -27.10 18.73
#